data_e7f2b8d0b580ca44e40c77d5bb27cf6d
#
_entry.id   e7f2b8d0b580ca44e40c77d5bb27cf6d
#
_cell.length_a   1.000
_cell.length_b   1.000
_cell.length_c   1.000
_cell.angle_alpha   90.00
_cell.angle_beta   90.00
_cell.angle_gamma   90.00
#
_symmetry.space_group_name_H-M   'P 1'
#
loop_
_entity.id
_entity.type
_entity.pdbx_description
1 polymer ?
#
loop_
_entity_poly.entity_id
_entity_poly.type
_entity_poly.pdbx_seq_one_letter_code
_entity_poly.pdbx_strand_id
1 'polypeptide(L)'
;MHFQKIINPTAQFFDFLPIDWQNELLSQWNELSETAEVYGLYKDDSLNNLTTMGIIFKTQLPRLTPFEMTIQNALSSYLYIGYVYTMPQFRGKGYASLWFDALKLHFPKVNFWLTIEEPELAEFYIKNDFKLFNGPRFGDTGGEICLILKQDG
;
A
#
# COMPACT_ATOMS: atom_id res chain seq x y z
N MET A 1 -6.26 3.44 -19.39
CA MET A 1 -5.69 2.83 -18.20
C MET A 1 -6.69 1.94 -17.51
N HIS A 2 -6.20 0.89 -16.88
CA HIS A 2 -7.08 -0.13 -16.34
C HIS A 2 -6.64 -0.50 -14.92
N PHE A 3 -7.49 -0.24 -13.93
CA PHE A 3 -7.26 -0.58 -12.52
C PHE A 3 -8.09 -1.80 -12.17
N GLN A 4 -7.43 -2.86 -11.70
CA GLN A 4 -8.17 -4.08 -11.39
C GLN A 4 -7.56 -4.87 -10.25
N LYS A 5 -8.40 -5.65 -9.59
CA LYS A 5 -7.98 -6.60 -8.58
C LYS A 5 -7.28 -7.79 -9.26
N ILE A 6 -6.14 -8.17 -8.75
CA ILE A 6 -5.40 -9.34 -9.23
C ILE A 6 -5.95 -10.56 -8.50
N ILE A 7 -6.53 -11.49 -9.25
CA ILE A 7 -7.17 -12.68 -8.66
C ILE A 7 -6.14 -13.76 -8.40
N ASN A 8 -6.07 -14.22 -7.14
CA ASN A 8 -5.21 -15.35 -6.72
C ASN A 8 -3.76 -15.24 -7.25
N PRO A 9 -3.05 -14.12 -6.97
CA PRO A 9 -1.68 -14.00 -7.44
C PRO A 9 -0.81 -15.10 -6.83
N THR A 10 0.05 -15.69 -7.66
CA THR A 10 1.01 -16.68 -7.21
C THR A 10 2.27 -15.99 -6.69
N ALA A 11 3.15 -16.76 -6.02
CA ALA A 11 4.44 -16.22 -5.59
C ALA A 11 5.21 -15.60 -6.76
N GLN A 12 5.10 -16.22 -7.93
CA GLN A 12 5.79 -15.75 -9.14
C GLN A 12 5.31 -14.36 -9.58
N PHE A 13 4.06 -14.02 -9.32
CA PHE A 13 3.56 -12.67 -9.63
C PHE A 13 4.38 -11.58 -8.96
N PHE A 14 4.93 -11.85 -7.78
CA PHE A 14 5.67 -10.86 -7.00
C PHE A 14 7.17 -10.78 -7.31
N ASP A 15 7.64 -11.50 -8.33
CA ASP A 15 9.07 -11.58 -8.67
C ASP A 15 9.70 -10.23 -9.00
N PHE A 16 8.90 -9.25 -9.40
CA PHE A 16 9.41 -7.91 -9.73
C PHE A 16 9.69 -7.05 -8.51
N LEU A 17 9.19 -7.42 -7.34
CA LEU A 17 9.39 -6.63 -6.11
C LEU A 17 10.85 -6.72 -5.64
N PRO A 18 11.34 -5.72 -4.89
CA PRO A 18 12.65 -5.84 -4.25
C PRO A 18 12.74 -7.12 -3.43
N ILE A 19 13.92 -7.72 -3.39
CA ILE A 19 14.08 -9.05 -2.78
C ILE A 19 13.69 -9.05 -1.29
N ASP A 20 13.95 -7.95 -0.57
CA ASP A 20 13.57 -7.85 0.84
C ASP A 20 12.04 -7.91 1.00
N TRP A 21 11.32 -7.23 0.11
CA TRP A 21 9.86 -7.23 0.12
C TRP A 21 9.32 -8.61 -0.25
N GLN A 22 9.93 -9.26 -1.24
CA GLN A 22 9.52 -10.62 -1.63
C GLN A 22 9.64 -11.58 -0.44
N ASN A 23 10.79 -11.57 0.22
CA ASN A 23 11.04 -12.48 1.33
C ASN A 23 10.05 -12.25 2.47
N GLU A 24 9.81 -10.99 2.81
CA GLU A 24 8.87 -10.64 3.87
C GLU A 24 7.44 -11.04 3.51
N LEU A 25 6.99 -10.69 2.31
CA LEU A 25 5.63 -10.94 1.87
C LEU A 25 5.36 -12.43 1.67
N LEU A 26 6.25 -13.14 0.98
CA LEU A 26 6.03 -14.55 0.64
C LEU A 26 6.08 -15.46 1.85
N SER A 27 6.84 -15.09 2.89
CA SER A 27 6.86 -15.88 4.13
C SER A 27 5.51 -15.90 4.83
N GLN A 28 4.63 -14.96 4.52
CA GLN A 28 3.33 -14.80 5.17
C GLN A 28 2.14 -14.93 4.21
N TRP A 29 2.41 -15.08 2.90
CA TRP A 29 1.36 -14.94 1.89
C TRP A 29 0.24 -15.96 2.01
N ASN A 30 0.52 -17.18 2.41
CA ASN A 30 -0.53 -18.19 2.57
C ASN A 30 -1.65 -17.73 3.50
N GLU A 31 -1.29 -17.07 4.60
CA GLU A 31 -2.26 -16.54 5.55
C GLU A 31 -2.84 -15.21 5.08
N LEU A 32 -1.98 -14.31 4.60
CA LEU A 32 -2.42 -12.98 4.18
C LEU A 32 -3.35 -13.02 2.98
N SER A 33 -3.14 -13.96 2.06
CA SER A 33 -3.92 -14.06 0.82
C SER A 33 -5.40 -14.32 1.04
N GLU A 34 -5.79 -14.81 2.21
CA GLU A 34 -7.19 -15.07 2.51
C GLU A 34 -8.02 -13.79 2.54
N THR A 35 -7.45 -12.69 3.02
CA THR A 35 -8.18 -11.42 3.18
C THR A 35 -7.53 -10.23 2.50
N ALA A 36 -6.28 -10.35 2.07
CA ALA A 36 -5.59 -9.26 1.37
C ALA A 36 -6.04 -9.19 -0.09
N GLU A 37 -6.10 -7.98 -0.62
CA GLU A 37 -6.45 -7.74 -2.02
C GLU A 37 -5.33 -6.98 -2.71
N VAL A 38 -4.88 -7.52 -3.84
CA VAL A 38 -3.85 -6.90 -4.66
C VAL A 38 -4.52 -6.17 -5.82
N TYR A 39 -4.14 -4.91 -6.01
CA TYR A 39 -4.67 -4.10 -7.10
C TYR A 39 -3.54 -3.64 -8.00
N GLY A 40 -3.75 -3.76 -9.30
CA GLY A 40 -2.79 -3.33 -10.31
C GLY A 40 -3.38 -2.26 -11.22
N LEU A 41 -2.55 -1.31 -11.60
CA LEU A 41 -2.88 -0.33 -12.63
C LEU A 41 -2.11 -0.68 -13.91
N TYR A 42 -2.85 -0.99 -14.95
CA TYR A 42 -2.30 -1.36 -16.25
C TYR A 42 -2.40 -0.19 -17.21
N LYS A 43 -1.38 -0.02 -18.05
CA LYS A 43 -1.32 1.08 -19.01
C LYS A 43 -2.46 0.99 -20.03
N ASP A 44 -2.83 -0.24 -20.39
CA ASP A 44 -3.92 -0.53 -21.32
C ASP A 44 -4.62 -1.82 -20.85
N ASP A 45 -5.50 -2.38 -21.69
CA ASP A 45 -6.20 -3.61 -21.36
C ASP A 45 -5.31 -4.85 -21.43
N SER A 46 -4.06 -4.69 -21.83
CA SER A 46 -3.09 -5.80 -21.86
C SER A 46 -2.54 -6.05 -20.45
N LEU A 47 -2.64 -7.29 -19.99
CA LEU A 47 -2.12 -7.68 -18.68
C LEU A 47 -0.58 -7.66 -18.61
N ASN A 48 0.09 -7.38 -19.74
CA ASN A 48 1.55 -7.31 -19.80
C ASN A 48 2.10 -5.92 -19.47
N ASN A 49 1.23 -4.92 -19.33
CA ASN A 49 1.63 -3.53 -19.10
C ASN A 49 1.26 -3.04 -17.69
N LEU A 50 1.56 -3.86 -16.70
CA LEU A 50 1.41 -3.48 -15.29
C LEU A 50 2.38 -2.35 -14.96
N THR A 51 1.85 -1.21 -14.52
CA THR A 51 2.67 -0.05 -14.15
C THR A 51 2.94 0.03 -12.66
N THR A 52 1.89 -0.14 -11.86
CA THR A 52 1.94 0.03 -10.41
C THR A 52 1.03 -1.00 -9.74
N MET A 53 1.47 -1.55 -8.63
CA MET A 53 0.62 -2.42 -7.82
C MET A 53 0.70 -1.99 -6.36
N GLY A 54 -0.30 -2.41 -5.58
CA GLY A 54 -0.32 -2.22 -4.14
C GLY A 54 -1.26 -3.24 -3.51
N ILE A 55 -1.10 -3.47 -2.22
CA ILE A 55 -1.88 -4.46 -1.48
C ILE A 55 -2.68 -3.78 -0.38
N ILE A 56 -3.97 -4.10 -0.32
CA ILE A 56 -4.87 -3.65 0.74
C ILE A 56 -5.05 -4.82 1.72
N PHE A 57 -4.68 -4.60 2.97
CA PHE A 57 -4.80 -5.60 4.02
C PHE A 57 -6.04 -5.28 4.86
N LYS A 58 -7.01 -6.20 4.84
CA LYS A 58 -8.31 -5.97 5.48
C LYS A 58 -8.40 -6.51 6.91
N THR A 59 -8.09 -7.77 7.10
CA THR A 59 -8.23 -8.43 8.39
C THR A 59 -6.90 -8.86 8.95
N GLN A 60 -6.13 -9.60 8.17
CA GLN A 60 -4.80 -10.04 8.56
C GLN A 60 -3.77 -9.06 8.02
N LEU A 61 -2.83 -8.67 8.86
CA LEU A 61 -1.79 -7.72 8.51
C LEU A 61 -0.44 -8.43 8.41
N PRO A 62 0.47 -7.93 7.57
CA PRO A 62 1.83 -8.45 7.56
C PRO A 62 2.51 -8.15 8.90
N ARG A 63 3.70 -8.70 9.12
CA ARG A 63 4.46 -8.42 10.34
C ARG A 63 4.71 -6.91 10.42
N LEU A 64 4.28 -6.31 11.52
CA LEU A 64 4.40 -4.89 11.75
C LEU A 64 5.55 -4.57 12.71
N THR A 65 6.15 -3.40 12.54
CA THR A 65 7.10 -2.87 13.53
C THR A 65 6.34 -2.47 14.81
N PRO A 66 7.02 -2.29 15.95
CA PRO A 66 6.35 -1.81 17.17
C PRO A 66 5.61 -0.50 16.96
N PHE A 67 6.18 0.43 16.18
CA PHE A 67 5.51 1.68 15.84
C PHE A 67 4.21 1.41 15.07
N GLU A 68 4.27 0.57 14.05
CA GLU A 68 3.10 0.22 13.25
C GLU A 68 2.02 -0.47 14.07
N MET A 69 2.40 -1.32 15.02
CA MET A 69 1.43 -1.95 15.92
C MET A 69 0.67 -0.93 16.75
N THR A 70 1.37 0.12 17.22
CA THR A 70 0.74 1.22 17.96
C THR A 70 -0.26 1.96 17.06
N ILE A 71 0.11 2.22 15.82
CA ILE A 71 -0.77 2.88 14.85
C ILE A 71 -2.00 2.01 14.56
N GLN A 72 -1.80 0.72 14.32
CA GLN A 72 -2.91 -0.20 14.05
C GLN A 72 -3.93 -0.21 15.19
N ASN A 73 -3.46 -0.20 16.43
CA ASN A 73 -4.37 -0.14 17.59
C ASN A 73 -5.17 1.15 17.62
N ALA A 74 -4.55 2.27 17.23
CA ALA A 74 -5.23 3.57 17.20
C ALA A 74 -6.17 3.71 16.00
N LEU A 75 -5.87 3.06 14.89
CA LEU A 75 -6.60 3.19 13.61
C LEU A 75 -7.21 1.86 13.19
N SER A 76 -7.84 1.15 14.12
CA SER A 76 -8.35 -0.21 13.88
C SER A 76 -9.43 -0.28 12.79
N SER A 77 -10.12 0.83 12.50
CA SER A 77 -11.12 0.88 11.43
C SER A 77 -10.54 1.27 10.07
N TYR A 78 -9.27 1.64 10.02
CA TYR A 78 -8.58 1.98 8.76
C TYR A 78 -7.94 0.73 8.17
N LEU A 79 -7.87 0.65 6.86
CA LEU A 79 -7.19 -0.45 6.18
C LEU A 79 -5.74 -0.09 5.91
N TYR A 80 -4.87 -1.07 6.03
CA TYR A 80 -3.44 -0.88 5.79
C TYR A 80 -3.11 -1.07 4.32
N ILE A 81 -2.34 -0.13 3.75
CA ILE A 81 -1.79 -0.25 2.39
C ILE A 81 -0.31 -0.59 2.52
N GLY A 82 0.10 -1.65 1.85
CA GLY A 82 1.51 -2.04 1.81
C GLY A 82 1.96 -2.44 0.42
N TYR A 83 3.28 -2.46 0.24
CA TYR A 83 3.92 -2.95 -0.98
C TYR A 83 3.47 -2.21 -2.25
N VAL A 84 3.29 -0.89 -2.15
CA VAL A 84 3.02 -0.07 -3.32
C VAL A 84 4.31 0.07 -4.12
N TYR A 85 4.27 -0.37 -5.37
CA TYR A 85 5.47 -0.44 -6.20
C TYR A 85 5.16 -0.11 -7.65
N THR A 86 5.91 0.83 -8.21
CA THR A 86 5.84 1.16 -9.64
C THR A 86 7.01 0.51 -10.35
N MET A 87 6.73 -0.17 -11.45
CA MET A 87 7.78 -0.82 -12.24
C MET A 87 8.81 0.21 -12.70
N PRO A 88 10.12 -0.14 -12.68
CA PRO A 88 11.17 0.83 -13.00
C PRO A 88 10.98 1.58 -14.33
N GLN A 89 10.53 0.88 -15.39
CA GLN A 89 10.34 1.48 -16.70
C GLN A 89 9.19 2.48 -16.75
N PHE A 90 8.33 2.49 -15.75
CA PHE A 90 7.17 3.40 -15.69
C PHE A 90 7.31 4.51 -14.65
N ARG A 91 8.46 4.62 -13.99
CA ARG A 91 8.68 5.64 -12.96
C ARG A 91 8.81 7.03 -13.56
N GLY A 92 8.48 8.05 -12.76
CA GLY A 92 8.57 9.44 -13.18
C GLY A 92 7.49 9.88 -14.13
N LYS A 93 6.42 9.12 -14.28
CA LYS A 93 5.34 9.39 -15.23
C LYS A 93 3.96 9.57 -14.56
N GLY A 94 3.93 9.59 -13.22
CA GLY A 94 2.68 9.82 -12.48
C GLY A 94 1.81 8.60 -12.29
N TYR A 95 2.26 7.40 -12.61
CA TYR A 95 1.43 6.20 -12.48
C TYR A 95 1.07 5.86 -11.03
N ALA A 96 1.97 6.11 -10.08
CA ALA A 96 1.65 5.87 -8.68
C ALA A 96 0.51 6.78 -8.22
N SER A 97 0.50 8.05 -8.62
CA SER A 97 -0.60 8.96 -8.32
C SER A 97 -1.91 8.48 -8.94
N LEU A 98 -1.85 7.98 -10.16
CA LEU A 98 -3.04 7.43 -10.83
C LEU A 98 -3.55 6.18 -10.11
N TRP A 99 -2.64 5.36 -9.56
CA TRP A 99 -3.04 4.20 -8.77
C TRP A 99 -3.83 4.64 -7.54
N PHE A 100 -3.36 5.69 -6.82
CA PHE A 100 -4.08 6.21 -5.66
C PHE A 100 -5.40 6.87 -6.04
N ASP A 101 -5.45 7.57 -7.18
CA ASP A 101 -6.72 8.14 -7.68
C ASP A 101 -7.75 7.04 -7.93
N ALA A 102 -7.33 5.95 -8.57
CA ALA A 102 -8.20 4.82 -8.83
C ALA A 102 -8.64 4.11 -7.55
N LEU A 103 -7.72 4.00 -6.58
CA LEU A 103 -8.04 3.42 -5.27
C LEU A 103 -9.15 4.21 -4.58
N LYS A 104 -9.05 5.52 -4.59
CA LYS A 104 -10.05 6.41 -3.96
C LYS A 104 -11.42 6.26 -4.63
N LEU A 105 -11.45 6.12 -5.95
CA LEU A 105 -12.69 5.90 -6.68
C LEU A 105 -13.29 4.51 -6.41
N HIS A 106 -12.44 3.52 -6.24
CA HIS A 106 -12.88 2.14 -5.99
C HIS A 106 -13.39 1.96 -4.54
N PHE A 107 -12.82 2.70 -3.59
CA PHE A 107 -13.15 2.63 -2.17
C PHE A 107 -13.51 4.01 -1.64
N PRO A 108 -14.64 4.61 -2.07
CA PRO A 108 -14.90 6.05 -1.82
C PRO A 108 -15.13 6.46 -0.37
N LYS A 109 -15.40 5.52 0.53
CA LYS A 109 -15.65 5.85 1.95
C LYS A 109 -14.75 5.07 2.89
N VAL A 110 -13.71 4.46 2.36
CA VAL A 110 -12.78 3.66 3.17
C VAL A 110 -11.60 4.54 3.58
N ASN A 111 -11.18 4.39 4.82
CA ASN A 111 -9.99 5.08 5.33
C ASN A 111 -8.80 4.16 5.27
N PHE A 112 -7.64 4.70 4.96
CA PHE A 112 -6.40 3.93 4.82
C PHE A 112 -5.28 4.53 5.64
N TRP A 113 -4.31 3.68 6.01
CA TRP A 113 -3.07 4.15 6.61
C TRP A 113 -1.89 3.41 6.00
N LEU A 114 -0.73 4.05 6.05
CA LEU A 114 0.53 3.45 5.65
C LEU A 114 1.68 4.13 6.39
N THR A 115 2.86 3.53 6.31
CA THR A 115 4.07 4.12 6.86
C THR A 115 5.13 4.25 5.79
N ILE A 116 6.00 5.23 5.96
CA ILE A 116 7.16 5.45 5.11
C ILE A 116 8.39 5.61 6.00
N GLU A 117 9.56 5.25 5.49
CA GLU A 117 10.83 5.40 6.19
C GLU A 117 11.61 6.60 5.67
N GLU A 118 11.34 7.03 4.45
CA GLU A 118 12.03 8.13 3.79
C GLU A 118 11.17 9.39 3.82
N PRO A 119 11.57 10.42 4.63
CA PRO A 119 10.74 11.63 4.77
C PRO A 119 10.42 12.34 3.47
N GLU A 120 11.28 12.25 2.47
CA GLU A 120 11.05 12.89 1.17
C GLU A 120 9.84 12.31 0.43
N LEU A 121 9.39 11.10 0.78
CA LEU A 121 8.19 10.52 0.20
C LEU A 121 6.91 11.16 0.73
N ALA A 122 6.97 11.87 1.85
CA ALA A 122 5.78 12.47 2.45
C ALA A 122 5.06 13.42 1.50
N GLU A 123 5.80 14.24 0.76
CA GLU A 123 5.19 15.18 -0.20
C GLU A 123 4.35 14.48 -1.26
N PHE A 124 4.85 13.34 -1.75
CA PHE A 124 4.10 12.54 -2.73
C PHE A 124 2.74 12.12 -2.16
N TYR A 125 2.73 11.61 -0.93
CA TYR A 125 1.48 11.16 -0.32
C TYR A 125 0.55 12.32 0.02
N ILE A 126 1.10 13.46 0.47
CA ILE A 126 0.29 14.65 0.76
C ILE A 126 -0.39 15.17 -0.51
N LYS A 127 0.30 15.12 -1.66
CA LYS A 127 -0.30 15.45 -2.95
C LYS A 127 -1.45 14.53 -3.32
N ASN A 128 -1.43 13.30 -2.81
CA ASN A 128 -2.46 12.30 -3.08
C ASN A 128 -3.50 12.22 -1.96
N ASP A 129 -3.69 13.33 -1.24
CA ASP A 129 -4.73 13.54 -0.23
C ASP A 129 -4.48 12.86 1.11
N PHE A 130 -3.29 12.32 1.31
CA PHE A 130 -2.89 11.80 2.62
C PHE A 130 -2.49 12.95 3.55
N LYS A 131 -2.59 12.69 4.84
CA LYS A 131 -2.16 13.62 5.90
C LYS A 131 -1.24 12.92 6.86
N LEU A 132 -0.32 13.67 7.46
CA LEU A 132 0.52 13.14 8.53
C LEU A 132 -0.35 12.78 9.72
N PHE A 133 -0.13 11.60 10.28
CA PHE A 133 -0.85 11.17 11.47
C PHE A 133 0.08 11.34 12.67
N ASN A 134 -0.29 12.23 13.59
CA ASN A 134 0.46 12.54 14.79
C ASN A 134 -0.16 11.87 16.03
N GLY A 135 -0.75 10.68 15.83
CA GLY A 135 -1.39 9.94 16.90
C GLY A 135 -0.43 9.33 17.89
N PRO A 136 -0.87 8.32 18.65
CA PRO A 136 -0.05 7.73 19.70
C PRO A 136 1.30 7.25 19.17
N ARG A 137 2.32 7.52 19.95
CA ARG A 137 3.69 7.03 19.66
C ARG A 137 4.12 6.19 20.84
N PHE A 138 4.89 5.17 20.56
CA PHE A 138 5.43 4.29 21.58
C PHE A 138 6.94 4.17 21.38
N GLY A 139 7.71 4.78 22.27
CA GLY A 139 9.16 4.74 22.21
C GLY A 139 9.72 5.39 20.96
N ASP A 140 10.80 4.83 20.45
CA ASP A 140 11.43 5.29 19.22
C ASP A 140 10.62 4.81 18.01
N THR A 141 10.36 5.70 17.07
CA THR A 141 9.65 5.35 15.84
C THR A 141 10.53 4.66 14.80
N GLY A 142 11.85 4.63 15.02
CA GLY A 142 12.79 4.09 14.03
C GLY A 142 12.84 4.91 12.75
N GLY A 143 12.41 6.17 12.80
CA GLY A 143 12.34 7.03 11.62
C GLY A 143 11.09 6.84 10.78
N GLU A 144 10.18 5.98 11.20
CA GLU A 144 8.93 5.74 10.46
C GLU A 144 7.94 6.90 10.62
N ILE A 145 7.25 7.20 9.54
CA ILE A 145 6.23 8.27 9.49
C ILE A 145 4.92 7.62 9.05
N CYS A 146 3.86 7.88 9.79
CA CYS A 146 2.53 7.40 9.43
C CYS A 146 1.75 8.47 8.68
N LEU A 147 1.09 8.05 7.61
CA LEU A 147 0.19 8.89 6.83
C LEU A 147 -1.17 8.22 6.74
N ILE A 148 -2.21 9.02 6.74
CA ILE A 148 -3.59 8.53 6.64
C ILE A 148 -4.32 9.18 5.47
N LEU A 149 -5.22 8.41 4.87
CA LEU A 149 -6.18 8.88 3.88
C LEU A 149 -7.56 8.68 4.49
N LYS A 150 -8.19 9.78 4.89
CA LYS A 150 -9.52 9.73 5.50
C LYS A 150 -10.56 10.17 4.48
N GLN A 151 -11.50 9.28 4.18
CA GLN A 151 -12.55 9.50 3.17
C GLN A 151 -13.96 9.44 3.72
N ASP A 152 -14.15 8.99 4.95
CA ASP A 152 -15.47 8.88 5.55
C ASP A 152 -15.88 10.23 6.17
N GLY A 153 -16.65 10.98 5.51
CA GLY A 153 -17.16 12.23 6.03
C GLY A 153 -16.15 13.31 6.16
#